data_c6e7ef2a1c2e1169079b48fcd509c1ee
#
_entry.id   c6e7ef2a1c2e1169079b48fcd509c1ee
#
_cell.length_a   1.000
_cell.length_b   1.000
_cell.length_c   1.000
_cell.angle_alpha   90.00
_cell.angle_beta   90.00
_cell.angle_gamma   90.00
#
_symmetry.space_group_name_H-M   'P 1'
#
loop_
_entity.id
_entity.type
_entity.pdbx_description
1 polymer ?
#
loop_
_entity_poly.entity_id
_entity_poly.type
_entity_poly.pdbx_seq_one_letter_code
_entity_poly.pdbx_strand_id
1 'polypeptide(L)'
;MKSKRNLALLLAAFVLLMAGAYVLYSRLGGEMAPEQLAVQATSAPQETVVPEETAMPQPDASDAPTDTPAPSLPMAPDFTAYDAAGNPVRLSDFVGKPVVLNFWASWCGPCQSEMPEFNEEYLALSDDVAFLMVNLTDGTRETVEGASAFIARKGYAFPVLYDTSGEAASAYGVYSIPVTYFIDAQGHAVAQATGAIGASTLRRGLDMILP
;
A
#
# COMPACT_ATOMS: atom_id res chain seq x y z
N MET A 1 28.49 47.98 -24.88
CA MET A 1 27.10 47.55 -25.17
C MET A 1 26.97 46.10 -25.65
N LYS A 2 27.98 45.51 -26.31
CA LYS A 2 27.94 44.10 -26.82
C LYS A 2 27.87 43.03 -25.69
N SER A 3 28.55 43.26 -24.54
CA SER A 3 28.59 42.33 -23.38
C SER A 3 27.21 42.11 -22.72
N LYS A 4 26.44 43.18 -22.50
CA LYS A 4 25.10 43.08 -21.89
C LYS A 4 24.10 42.35 -22.81
N ARG A 5 24.22 42.52 -24.13
CA ARG A 5 23.37 41.84 -25.11
C ARG A 5 23.68 40.34 -25.18
N ASN A 6 24.95 39.97 -25.10
CA ASN A 6 25.36 38.55 -25.07
C ASN A 6 24.93 37.87 -23.77
N LEU A 7 25.00 38.57 -22.62
CA LEU A 7 24.51 38.05 -21.34
C LEU A 7 22.99 37.82 -21.36
N ALA A 8 22.23 38.77 -21.94
CA ALA A 8 20.78 38.62 -22.08
C ALA A 8 20.39 37.45 -22.99
N LEU A 9 21.14 37.22 -24.08
CA LEU A 9 20.94 36.08 -24.97
C LEU A 9 21.25 34.74 -24.29
N LEU A 10 22.33 34.69 -23.50
CA LEU A 10 22.68 33.49 -22.73
C LEU A 10 21.63 33.15 -21.66
N LEU A 11 21.10 34.17 -20.97
CA LEU A 11 20.01 33.98 -20.01
C LEU A 11 18.72 33.50 -20.68
N ALA A 12 18.37 34.06 -21.83
CA ALA A 12 17.19 33.62 -22.58
C ALA A 12 17.34 32.15 -23.06
N ALA A 13 18.53 31.80 -23.59
CA ALA A 13 18.81 30.41 -23.99
C ALA A 13 18.76 29.43 -22.82
N PHE A 14 19.27 29.83 -21.65
CA PHE A 14 19.21 29.02 -20.44
C PHE A 14 17.76 28.77 -19.95
N VAL A 15 16.93 29.85 -19.96
CA VAL A 15 15.51 29.74 -19.60
C VAL A 15 14.75 28.80 -20.54
N LEU A 16 15.03 28.90 -21.86
CA LEU A 16 14.42 27.99 -22.84
C LEU A 16 14.87 26.55 -22.69
N LEU A 17 16.13 26.30 -22.35
CA LEU A 17 16.65 24.96 -22.05
C LEU A 17 16.00 24.38 -20.81
N MET A 18 15.87 25.17 -19.74
CA MET A 18 15.22 24.73 -18.50
C MET A 18 13.72 24.45 -18.69
N ALA A 19 13.03 25.31 -19.47
CA ALA A 19 11.63 25.09 -19.81
C ALA A 19 11.45 23.82 -20.67
N GLY A 20 12.33 23.59 -21.64
CA GLY A 20 12.33 22.35 -22.44
C GLY A 20 12.60 21.11 -21.63
N ALA A 21 13.58 21.15 -20.73
CA ALA A 21 13.88 20.06 -19.81
C ALA A 21 12.72 19.77 -18.84
N TYR A 22 12.05 20.80 -18.34
CA TYR A 22 10.86 20.65 -17.48
C TYR A 22 9.69 19.99 -18.23
N VAL A 23 9.41 20.43 -19.46
CA VAL A 23 8.35 19.82 -20.29
C VAL A 23 8.69 18.36 -20.63
N LEU A 24 9.96 18.06 -20.93
CA LEU A 24 10.42 16.70 -21.20
C LEU A 24 10.30 15.82 -19.93
N TYR A 25 10.74 16.34 -18.79
CA TYR A 25 10.62 15.67 -17.50
C TYR A 25 9.16 15.39 -17.11
N SER A 26 8.26 16.37 -17.30
CA SER A 26 6.85 16.21 -16.99
C SER A 26 6.11 15.25 -17.94
N ARG A 27 6.61 15.11 -19.19
CA ARG A 27 6.06 14.16 -20.15
C ARG A 27 6.59 12.73 -20.00
N LEU A 28 7.85 12.57 -19.58
CA LEU A 28 8.49 11.26 -19.39
C LEU A 28 8.37 10.72 -17.95
N GLY A 29 8.21 11.59 -16.96
CA GLY A 29 8.12 11.22 -15.55
C GLY A 29 6.80 10.55 -15.14
N GLY A 30 5.77 10.62 -15.99
CA GLY A 30 4.46 10.02 -15.69
C GLY A 30 4.35 8.52 -16.02
N GLU A 31 5.34 7.93 -16.72
CA GLU A 31 5.24 6.53 -17.17
C GLU A 31 6.21 5.54 -16.50
N MET A 32 7.00 5.97 -15.52
CA MET A 32 8.05 5.12 -14.93
C MET A 32 7.89 4.82 -13.43
N ALA A 33 6.70 4.87 -12.87
CA ALA A 33 6.42 4.22 -11.60
C ALA A 33 5.80 2.85 -11.92
N PRO A 34 6.46 1.71 -11.64
CA PRO A 34 5.79 0.42 -11.71
C PRO A 34 4.76 0.39 -10.59
N GLU A 35 3.50 0.59 -10.94
CA GLU A 35 2.36 0.34 -10.05
C GLU A 35 2.29 -1.16 -9.77
N GLN A 36 2.99 -1.61 -8.73
CA GLN A 36 3.06 -3.03 -8.37
C GLN A 36 1.94 -3.36 -7.39
N LEU A 37 0.78 -3.75 -7.94
CA LEU A 37 -0.21 -4.48 -7.18
C LEU A 37 0.19 -5.97 -7.20
N ALA A 38 0.73 -6.47 -6.09
CA ALA A 38 1.06 -7.88 -5.93
C ALA A 38 -0.17 -8.64 -5.40
N VAL A 39 -0.72 -9.52 -6.22
CA VAL A 39 -1.72 -10.50 -5.75
C VAL A 39 -0.97 -11.56 -4.95
N GLN A 40 -1.34 -11.78 -3.70
CA GLN A 40 -0.71 -12.78 -2.85
C GLN A 40 -1.15 -14.20 -3.27
N ALA A 41 -0.39 -14.79 -4.22
CA ALA A 41 -0.47 -16.22 -4.45
C ALA A 41 0.46 -16.94 -3.48
N THR A 42 -0.07 -17.87 -2.70
CA THR A 42 0.70 -18.68 -1.75
C THR A 42 1.79 -19.46 -2.50
N SER A 43 3.04 -19.06 -2.34
CA SER A 43 4.18 -19.93 -2.70
C SER A 43 4.33 -21.00 -1.61
N ALA A 44 3.97 -22.24 -1.95
CA ALA A 44 4.31 -23.41 -1.14
C ALA A 44 5.84 -23.50 -0.99
N PRO A 45 6.36 -23.99 0.16
CA PRO A 45 7.80 -24.20 0.34
C PRO A 45 8.28 -25.24 -0.70
N GLN A 46 9.29 -24.88 -1.49
CA GLN A 46 10.01 -25.83 -2.32
C GLN A 46 10.85 -26.74 -1.41
N GLU A 47 10.39 -27.96 -1.22
CA GLU A 47 11.23 -29.02 -0.69
C GLU A 47 12.35 -29.32 -1.71
N THR A 48 13.56 -29.18 -1.24
CA THR A 48 14.79 -29.57 -1.96
C THR A 48 14.84 -31.10 -2.03
N VAL A 49 14.50 -31.67 -3.18
CA VAL A 49 14.65 -33.10 -3.43
C VAL A 49 16.10 -33.41 -3.72
N VAL A 50 16.74 -34.15 -2.83
CA VAL A 50 18.01 -34.86 -3.07
C VAL A 50 17.67 -36.15 -3.87
N PRO A 51 18.39 -36.51 -4.95
CA PRO A 51 18.12 -37.72 -5.68
C PRO A 51 18.73 -38.92 -4.97
N GLU A 52 17.94 -39.89 -4.57
CA GLU A 52 18.41 -41.26 -4.32
C GLU A 52 17.62 -42.23 -5.20
N GLU A 53 18.40 -43.00 -5.96
CA GLU A 53 18.03 -43.97 -6.97
C GLU A 53 17.64 -45.32 -6.31
N THR A 54 16.67 -45.99 -6.87
CA THR A 54 16.49 -47.45 -7.04
C THR A 54 15.20 -48.07 -6.51
N ALA A 55 14.55 -48.72 -7.48
CA ALA A 55 13.64 -49.88 -7.40
C ALA A 55 12.13 -49.68 -7.39
N MET A 56 11.53 -49.99 -8.54
CA MET A 56 10.12 -50.39 -8.71
C MET A 56 9.81 -51.73 -8.01
N PRO A 57 8.56 -52.04 -7.58
CA PRO A 57 7.49 -52.38 -8.51
C PRO A 57 6.11 -51.77 -8.21
N GLN A 58 5.34 -51.55 -9.29
CA GLN A 58 3.88 -51.35 -9.32
C GLN A 58 3.12 -52.71 -9.16
N PRO A 59 1.75 -52.75 -9.08
CA PRO A 59 0.72 -51.73 -8.98
C PRO A 59 -0.32 -52.00 -7.87
N ASP A 60 -1.07 -50.98 -7.41
CA ASP A 60 -2.51 -51.19 -7.27
C ASP A 60 -3.28 -49.87 -7.38
N ALA A 61 -4.26 -49.89 -8.26
CA ALA A 61 -5.16 -48.78 -8.53
C ALA A 61 -6.16 -48.63 -7.38
N SER A 62 -6.20 -47.44 -6.79
CA SER A 62 -7.39 -46.97 -6.13
C SER A 62 -7.51 -45.46 -6.40
N ASP A 63 -8.25 -45.14 -7.45
CA ASP A 63 -8.71 -43.80 -7.78
C ASP A 63 -9.63 -43.30 -6.63
N ALA A 64 -9.05 -42.58 -5.69
CA ALA A 64 -9.80 -41.64 -4.91
C ALA A 64 -9.48 -40.24 -5.46
N PRO A 65 -10.47 -39.39 -5.80
CA PRO A 65 -10.17 -38.02 -6.17
C PRO A 65 -9.55 -37.34 -4.94
N THR A 66 -8.27 -37.02 -5.03
CA THR A 66 -7.60 -36.14 -4.08
C THR A 66 -8.19 -34.79 -4.33
N ASP A 67 -9.18 -34.38 -3.52
CA ASP A 67 -9.59 -32.99 -3.40
C ASP A 67 -8.36 -32.21 -2.95
N THR A 68 -7.59 -31.71 -3.91
CA THR A 68 -6.58 -30.71 -3.63
C THR A 68 -7.36 -29.44 -3.27
N PRO A 69 -7.29 -28.95 -2.00
CA PRO A 69 -7.97 -27.71 -1.64
C PRO A 69 -7.48 -26.61 -2.58
N ALA A 70 -8.41 -25.86 -3.17
CA ALA A 70 -8.06 -24.66 -3.90
C ALA A 70 -7.16 -23.79 -3.02
N PRO A 71 -6.11 -23.13 -3.56
CA PRO A 71 -5.22 -22.30 -2.77
C PRO A 71 -6.05 -21.22 -2.06
N SER A 72 -6.13 -21.33 -0.74
CA SER A 72 -6.82 -20.33 0.09
C SER A 72 -5.93 -19.10 0.20
N LEU A 73 -6.52 -17.92 0.03
CA LEU A 73 -5.83 -16.65 0.30
C LEU A 73 -5.38 -16.60 1.77
N PRO A 74 -4.23 -16.01 2.07
CA PRO A 74 -3.76 -15.89 3.45
C PRO A 74 -4.66 -14.94 4.25
N MET A 75 -4.95 -15.30 5.48
CA MET A 75 -5.60 -14.38 6.43
C MET A 75 -4.69 -13.19 6.70
N ALA A 76 -5.26 -11.99 6.69
CA ALA A 76 -4.58 -10.78 7.10
C ALA A 76 -4.21 -10.87 8.59
N PRO A 77 -2.94 -10.60 8.98
CA PRO A 77 -2.53 -10.62 10.38
C PRO A 77 -3.35 -9.64 11.22
N ASP A 78 -3.91 -10.09 12.33
CA ASP A 78 -4.61 -9.21 13.26
C ASP A 78 -3.61 -8.33 14.01
N PHE A 79 -4.02 -7.13 14.39
CA PHE A 79 -3.23 -6.19 15.17
C PHE A 79 -4.14 -5.26 15.97
N THR A 80 -3.56 -4.58 16.94
CA THR A 80 -4.19 -3.49 17.68
C THR A 80 -3.47 -2.18 17.39
N ALA A 81 -4.21 -1.15 16.96
CA ALA A 81 -3.78 0.24 16.92
C ALA A 81 -4.78 1.10 17.70
N TYR A 82 -4.53 2.40 17.80
CA TYR A 82 -5.33 3.26 18.67
C TYR A 82 -5.94 4.42 17.87
N ASP A 83 -7.16 4.81 18.20
CA ASP A 83 -7.76 6.04 17.69
C ASP A 83 -7.12 7.30 18.34
N ALA A 84 -7.54 8.49 17.91
CA ALA A 84 -7.03 9.76 18.47
C ALA A 84 -7.38 9.97 19.95
N ALA A 85 -8.36 9.27 20.49
CA ALA A 85 -8.73 9.29 21.90
C ALA A 85 -7.98 8.24 22.74
N GLY A 86 -7.17 7.38 22.09
CA GLY A 86 -6.42 6.31 22.73
C GLY A 86 -7.24 5.02 22.94
N ASN A 87 -8.39 4.88 22.30
CA ASN A 87 -9.15 3.64 22.36
C ASN A 87 -8.53 2.59 21.42
N PRO A 88 -8.42 1.33 21.84
CA PRO A 88 -7.90 0.27 20.99
C PRO A 88 -8.91 -0.06 19.89
N VAL A 89 -8.38 -0.29 18.69
CA VAL A 89 -9.10 -0.72 17.49
C VAL A 89 -8.33 -1.89 16.89
N ARG A 90 -9.00 -2.99 16.62
CA ARG A 90 -8.39 -4.19 16.05
C ARG A 90 -8.81 -4.38 14.59
N LEU A 91 -7.95 -4.96 13.78
CA LEU A 91 -8.33 -5.33 12.42
C LEU A 91 -9.51 -6.32 12.43
N SER A 92 -9.52 -7.28 13.37
CA SER A 92 -10.60 -8.26 13.52
C SER A 92 -11.98 -7.64 13.81
N ASP A 93 -12.06 -6.39 14.27
CA ASP A 93 -13.33 -5.69 14.48
C ASP A 93 -14.06 -5.39 13.16
N PHE A 94 -13.36 -5.48 12.03
CA PHE A 94 -13.88 -5.20 10.68
C PHE A 94 -14.23 -6.46 9.87
N VAL A 95 -14.12 -7.66 10.45
CA VAL A 95 -14.55 -8.88 9.75
C VAL A 95 -16.03 -8.76 9.36
N GLY A 96 -16.32 -9.06 8.10
CA GLY A 96 -17.64 -8.84 7.49
C GLY A 96 -17.71 -7.58 6.61
N LYS A 97 -16.68 -6.72 6.64
CA LYS A 97 -16.55 -5.53 5.81
C LYS A 97 -15.19 -5.54 5.11
N PRO A 98 -15.12 -5.25 3.79
CA PRO A 98 -13.83 -5.09 3.11
C PRO A 98 -12.99 -3.97 3.73
N VAL A 99 -11.66 -4.13 3.72
CA VAL A 99 -10.74 -3.18 4.35
C VAL A 99 -9.65 -2.74 3.36
N VAL A 100 -9.42 -1.43 3.27
CA VAL A 100 -8.20 -0.84 2.74
C VAL A 100 -7.33 -0.44 3.93
N LEU A 101 -6.21 -1.14 4.11
CA LEU A 101 -5.25 -0.90 5.18
C LEU A 101 -4.00 -0.24 4.59
N ASN A 102 -3.71 1.01 4.99
CA ASN A 102 -2.56 1.76 4.51
C ASN A 102 -1.65 2.17 5.67
N PHE A 103 -0.35 1.94 5.54
CA PHE A 103 0.67 2.37 6.50
C PHE A 103 1.38 3.62 6.00
N TRP A 104 1.43 4.66 6.83
CA TRP A 104 1.92 5.97 6.45
C TRP A 104 2.55 6.76 7.60
N ALA A 105 3.21 7.89 7.27
CA ALA A 105 3.64 8.90 8.24
C ALA A 105 3.53 10.31 7.66
N SER A 106 3.39 11.33 8.51
CA SER A 106 3.20 12.72 8.09
C SER A 106 4.42 13.32 7.38
N TRP A 107 5.61 12.82 7.65
CA TRP A 107 6.87 13.23 7.03
C TRP A 107 7.20 12.48 5.73
N CYS A 108 6.43 11.47 5.37
CA CYS A 108 6.65 10.64 4.18
C CYS A 108 6.08 11.33 2.94
N GLY A 109 6.94 11.84 2.07
CA GLY A 109 6.52 12.54 0.84
C GLY A 109 5.65 11.69 -0.09
N PRO A 110 6.07 10.44 -0.44
CA PRO A 110 5.23 9.53 -1.24
C PRO A 110 3.87 9.25 -0.60
N CYS A 111 3.80 9.06 0.74
CA CYS A 111 2.52 8.86 1.43
C CYS A 111 1.60 10.08 1.27
N GLN A 112 2.15 11.30 1.40
CA GLN A 112 1.38 12.53 1.21
C GLN A 112 0.82 12.67 -0.22
N SER A 113 1.52 12.12 -1.21
CA SER A 113 1.12 12.25 -2.61
C SER A 113 -0.09 11.37 -2.98
N GLU A 114 -0.31 10.25 -2.29
CA GLU A 114 -1.45 9.35 -2.54
C GLU A 114 -2.70 9.69 -1.72
N MET A 115 -2.56 10.41 -0.59
CA MET A 115 -3.66 10.68 0.34
C MET A 115 -4.89 11.40 -0.26
N PRO A 116 -4.76 12.31 -1.24
CA PRO A 116 -5.94 12.89 -1.89
C PRO A 116 -6.85 11.83 -2.50
N GLU A 117 -6.27 10.81 -3.17
CA GLU A 117 -7.00 9.71 -3.79
C GLU A 117 -7.70 8.83 -2.74
N PHE A 118 -6.99 8.51 -1.64
CA PHE A 118 -7.60 7.78 -0.52
C PHE A 118 -8.75 8.54 0.12
N ASN A 119 -8.64 9.87 0.22
CA ASN A 119 -9.71 10.69 0.77
C ASN A 119 -10.93 10.75 -0.16
N GLU A 120 -10.72 10.82 -1.48
CA GLU A 120 -11.79 10.78 -2.48
C GLU A 120 -12.56 9.45 -2.40
N GLU A 121 -11.85 8.32 -2.42
CA GLU A 121 -12.46 6.99 -2.35
C GLU A 121 -13.10 6.73 -0.98
N TYR A 122 -12.52 7.23 0.11
CA TYR A 122 -13.16 7.18 1.44
C TYR A 122 -14.52 7.90 1.46
N LEU A 123 -14.58 9.11 0.93
CA LEU A 123 -15.83 9.89 0.87
C LEU A 123 -16.91 9.21 0.02
N ALA A 124 -16.50 8.43 -0.98
CA ALA A 124 -17.40 7.71 -1.86
C ALA A 124 -17.87 6.37 -1.31
N LEU A 125 -17.00 5.64 -0.56
CA LEU A 125 -17.16 4.23 -0.24
C LEU A 125 -17.13 3.90 1.26
N SER A 126 -17.10 4.88 2.17
CA SER A 126 -16.96 4.62 3.63
C SER A 126 -18.09 3.77 4.23
N ASP A 127 -19.25 3.72 3.58
CA ASP A 127 -20.35 2.86 4.01
C ASP A 127 -20.08 1.38 3.67
N ASP A 128 -19.37 1.11 2.58
CA ASP A 128 -19.13 -0.23 2.03
C ASP A 128 -17.75 -0.78 2.39
N VAL A 129 -16.72 0.09 2.54
CA VAL A 129 -15.32 -0.26 2.79
C VAL A 129 -14.80 0.45 4.03
N ALA A 130 -14.09 -0.26 4.90
CA ALA A 130 -13.34 0.35 5.99
C ALA A 130 -11.96 0.81 5.49
N PHE A 131 -11.63 2.09 5.69
CA PHE A 131 -10.30 2.64 5.42
C PHE A 131 -9.55 2.77 6.75
N LEU A 132 -8.53 1.94 6.93
CA LEU A 132 -7.67 1.95 8.11
C LEU A 132 -6.34 2.61 7.74
N MET A 133 -6.24 3.92 7.95
CA MET A 133 -5.05 4.71 7.70
C MET A 133 -4.15 4.66 8.93
N VAL A 134 -3.28 3.65 9.00
CA VAL A 134 -2.42 3.38 10.16
C VAL A 134 -1.15 4.24 10.10
N ASN A 135 -1.05 5.18 11.03
CA ASN A 135 0.10 6.05 11.19
C ASN A 135 1.20 5.35 12.01
N LEU A 136 2.44 5.34 11.49
CA LEU A 136 3.60 4.78 12.19
C LEU A 136 4.10 5.76 13.27
N THR A 137 3.42 5.75 14.41
CA THR A 137 3.64 6.68 15.52
C THR A 137 4.76 6.15 16.43
N ASP A 138 5.99 6.69 16.28
CA ASP A 138 7.16 6.28 17.07
C ASP A 138 7.39 7.11 18.35
N GLY A 139 6.54 8.11 18.58
CA GLY A 139 6.62 9.02 19.73
C GLY A 139 7.77 10.02 19.68
N THR A 140 8.57 10.05 18.62
CA THR A 140 9.72 10.96 18.45
C THR A 140 9.64 11.74 17.15
N ARG A 141 9.84 11.09 16.01
CA ARG A 141 9.74 11.70 14.68
C ARG A 141 8.29 11.88 14.25
N GLU A 142 7.44 10.94 14.65
CA GLU A 142 6.01 10.93 14.37
C GLU A 142 5.23 10.78 15.67
N THR A 143 4.37 11.76 15.98
CA THR A 143 3.51 11.75 17.18
C THR A 143 2.05 11.80 16.81
N VAL A 144 1.17 11.38 17.72
CA VAL A 144 -0.29 11.44 17.54
C VAL A 144 -0.72 12.88 17.21
N GLU A 145 -0.20 13.87 17.95
CA GLU A 145 -0.53 15.28 17.75
C GLU A 145 -0.04 15.80 16.39
N GLY A 146 1.19 15.41 16.01
CA GLY A 146 1.78 15.81 14.72
C GLY A 146 1.01 15.26 13.53
N ALA A 147 0.69 13.97 13.55
CA ALA A 147 -0.08 13.30 12.52
C ALA A 147 -1.53 13.83 12.45
N SER A 148 -2.20 13.99 13.61
CA SER A 148 -3.54 14.58 13.68
C SER A 148 -3.59 16.00 13.12
N ALA A 149 -2.61 16.84 13.49
CA ALA A 149 -2.50 18.21 12.98
C ALA A 149 -2.24 18.22 11.46
N PHE A 150 -1.48 17.25 10.93
CA PHE A 150 -1.27 17.11 9.49
C PHE A 150 -2.59 16.81 8.77
N ILE A 151 -3.35 15.80 9.22
CA ILE A 151 -4.65 15.42 8.66
C ILE A 151 -5.64 16.60 8.69
N ALA A 152 -5.73 17.28 9.82
CA ALA A 152 -6.61 18.46 9.97
C ALA A 152 -6.23 19.60 9.00
N ARG A 153 -4.94 19.91 8.84
CA ARG A 153 -4.47 20.94 7.89
C ARG A 153 -4.78 20.59 6.44
N LYS A 154 -4.76 19.31 6.09
CA LYS A 154 -5.09 18.83 4.74
C LYS A 154 -6.58 18.70 4.49
N GLY A 155 -7.41 18.69 5.54
CA GLY A 155 -8.85 18.53 5.45
C GLY A 155 -9.29 17.13 5.05
N TYR A 156 -8.47 16.11 5.35
CA TYR A 156 -8.83 14.72 5.07
C TYR A 156 -9.87 14.21 6.08
N ALA A 157 -10.84 13.43 5.57
CA ALA A 157 -11.98 12.95 6.35
C ALA A 157 -11.84 11.50 6.81
N PHE A 158 -10.92 10.71 6.22
CA PHE A 158 -10.72 9.32 6.61
C PHE A 158 -10.23 9.21 8.07
N PRO A 159 -10.62 8.14 8.79
CA PRO A 159 -10.15 7.89 10.14
C PRO A 159 -8.66 7.49 10.13
N VAL A 160 -7.95 7.91 11.18
CA VAL A 160 -6.53 7.54 11.39
C VAL A 160 -6.43 6.70 12.64
N LEU A 161 -5.68 5.60 12.54
CA LEU A 161 -5.23 4.80 13.65
C LEU A 161 -3.75 5.03 13.89
N TYR A 162 -3.33 5.02 15.13
CA TYR A 162 -1.95 5.31 15.56
C TYR A 162 -1.31 4.01 16.09
N ASP A 163 -0.28 3.53 15.41
CA ASP A 163 0.49 2.35 15.80
C ASP A 163 1.58 2.75 16.81
N THR A 164 1.14 3.15 18.01
CA THR A 164 2.03 3.64 19.07
C THR A 164 2.86 2.52 19.72
N SER A 165 2.45 1.26 19.55
CA SER A 165 3.17 0.09 20.04
C SER A 165 4.09 -0.55 18.99
N GLY A 166 3.94 -0.19 17.72
CA GLY A 166 4.61 -0.84 16.58
C GLY A 166 4.07 -2.23 16.26
N GLU A 167 2.94 -2.63 16.86
CA GLU A 167 2.32 -3.95 16.68
C GLU A 167 1.86 -4.15 15.23
N ALA A 168 1.13 -3.17 14.68
CA ALA A 168 0.62 -3.25 13.32
C ALA A 168 1.76 -3.30 12.29
N ALA A 169 2.74 -2.42 12.39
CA ALA A 169 3.91 -2.41 11.50
C ALA A 169 4.69 -3.73 11.58
N SER A 170 4.86 -4.29 12.78
CA SER A 170 5.55 -5.56 13.00
C SER A 170 4.78 -6.74 12.40
N ALA A 171 3.45 -6.83 12.62
CA ALA A 171 2.61 -7.91 12.11
C ALA A 171 2.62 -7.99 10.56
N TYR A 172 2.73 -6.85 9.90
CA TYR A 172 2.76 -6.74 8.44
C TYR A 172 4.17 -6.63 7.84
N GLY A 173 5.22 -6.69 8.68
CA GLY A 173 6.62 -6.57 8.21
C GLY A 173 6.87 -5.27 7.47
N VAL A 174 6.35 -4.14 7.95
CA VAL A 174 6.44 -2.84 7.28
C VAL A 174 7.83 -2.25 7.49
N TYR A 175 8.69 -2.35 6.47
CA TYR A 175 10.04 -1.78 6.46
C TYR A 175 10.15 -0.48 5.65
N SER A 176 9.16 -0.22 4.80
CA SER A 176 9.08 0.99 3.98
C SER A 176 7.63 1.43 3.83
N ILE A 177 7.42 2.74 3.68
CA ILE A 177 6.09 3.34 3.50
C ILE A 177 6.05 4.24 2.27
N PRO A 178 4.85 4.38 1.65
CA PRO A 178 3.59 3.74 2.04
C PRO A 178 3.53 2.28 1.61
N VAL A 179 2.69 1.51 2.28
CA VAL A 179 2.27 0.19 1.81
C VAL A 179 0.78 0.03 2.07
N THR A 180 0.07 -0.52 1.09
CA THR A 180 -1.40 -0.69 1.13
C THR A 180 -1.75 -2.15 0.96
N TYR A 181 -2.63 -2.66 1.82
CA TYR A 181 -3.24 -3.99 1.71
C TYR A 181 -4.72 -3.86 1.42
N PHE A 182 -5.21 -4.71 0.54
CA PHE A 182 -6.61 -4.87 0.21
C PHE A 182 -7.09 -6.18 0.81
N ILE A 183 -8.06 -6.11 1.73
CA ILE A 183 -8.52 -7.24 2.54
C ILE A 183 -10.01 -7.43 2.27
N ASP A 184 -10.41 -8.66 1.96
CA ASP A 184 -11.82 -8.97 1.71
C ASP A 184 -12.66 -8.99 2.99
N ALA A 185 -13.98 -9.11 2.85
CA ALA A 185 -14.90 -9.16 3.98
C ALA A 185 -14.69 -10.40 4.87
N GLN A 186 -14.02 -11.44 4.37
CA GLN A 186 -13.67 -12.65 5.12
C GLN A 186 -12.38 -12.49 5.91
N GLY A 187 -11.64 -11.40 5.70
CA GLY A 187 -10.37 -11.09 6.36
C GLY A 187 -9.14 -11.63 5.63
N HIS A 188 -9.25 -12.04 4.35
CA HIS A 188 -8.09 -12.46 3.57
C HIS A 188 -7.39 -11.26 2.93
N ALA A 189 -6.07 -11.24 2.98
CA ALA A 189 -5.27 -10.28 2.24
C ALA A 189 -5.24 -10.67 0.75
N VAL A 190 -6.06 -9.98 -0.07
CA VAL A 190 -6.24 -10.27 -1.50
C VAL A 190 -5.11 -9.70 -2.33
N ALA A 191 -4.68 -8.48 -2.01
CA ALA A 191 -3.62 -7.80 -2.74
C ALA A 191 -2.83 -6.85 -1.83
N GLN A 192 -1.60 -6.52 -2.28
CA GLN A 192 -0.71 -5.57 -1.63
C GLN A 192 -0.10 -4.65 -2.68
N ALA A 193 0.06 -3.38 -2.33
CA ALA A 193 0.83 -2.41 -3.10
C ALA A 193 1.93 -1.79 -2.23
N THR A 194 3.15 -1.72 -2.76
CA THR A 194 4.31 -1.10 -2.08
C THR A 194 4.70 0.17 -2.79
N GLY A 195 4.90 1.25 -2.04
CA GLY A 195 5.10 2.60 -2.57
C GLY A 195 3.77 3.32 -2.82
N ALA A 196 3.86 4.60 -3.18
CA ALA A 196 2.68 5.43 -3.45
C ALA A 196 1.90 4.90 -4.66
N ILE A 197 0.58 4.82 -4.52
CA ILE A 197 -0.33 4.37 -5.57
C ILE A 197 -1.24 5.51 -6.04
N GLY A 198 -1.55 5.52 -7.33
CA GLY A 198 -2.51 6.46 -7.90
C GLY A 198 -3.94 5.92 -7.87
N ALA A 199 -4.92 6.77 -8.28
CA ALA A 199 -6.34 6.44 -8.30
C ALA A 199 -6.66 5.14 -9.03
N SER A 200 -6.00 4.86 -10.18
CA SER A 200 -6.26 3.64 -10.95
C SER A 200 -5.87 2.37 -10.22
N THR A 201 -4.76 2.36 -9.49
CA THR A 201 -4.32 1.21 -8.69
C THR A 201 -5.17 1.05 -7.45
N LEU A 202 -5.52 2.14 -6.77
CA LEU A 202 -6.42 2.12 -5.62
C LEU A 202 -7.79 1.53 -6.02
N ARG A 203 -8.38 1.96 -7.14
CA ARG A 203 -9.65 1.43 -7.65
C ARG A 203 -9.56 -0.04 -8.02
N ARG A 204 -8.50 -0.47 -8.72
CA ARG A 204 -8.30 -1.91 -8.99
C ARG A 204 -8.25 -2.75 -7.71
N GLY A 205 -7.57 -2.26 -6.67
CA GLY A 205 -7.54 -2.95 -5.37
C GLY A 205 -8.91 -3.01 -4.71
N LEU A 206 -9.67 -1.91 -4.76
CA LEU A 206 -11.05 -1.84 -4.28
C LEU A 206 -11.96 -2.81 -5.03
N ASP A 207 -11.86 -2.88 -6.37
CA ASP A 207 -12.65 -3.81 -7.21
C ASP A 207 -12.38 -5.29 -6.87
N MET A 208 -11.20 -5.61 -6.29
CA MET A 208 -10.85 -6.98 -5.90
C MET A 208 -11.48 -7.41 -4.57
N ILE A 209 -11.89 -6.48 -3.72
CA ILE A 209 -12.42 -6.75 -2.39
C ILE A 209 -13.90 -6.41 -2.24
N LEU A 210 -14.43 -5.63 -3.16
CA LEU A 210 -15.86 -5.35 -3.23
C LEU A 210 -16.62 -6.55 -3.82
N PRO A 211 -17.89 -6.78 -3.40
CA PRO A 211 -18.71 -7.89 -3.88
C PRO A 211 -19.14 -7.71 -5.34
#